data_7d86ea3b2beb98aa72d661203f4d77a0
#
_entry.id   7d86ea3b2beb98aa72d661203f4d77a0
#
_cell.length_a   1.000
_cell.length_b   1.000
_cell.length_c   1.000
_cell.angle_alpha   90.00
_cell.angle_beta   90.00
_cell.angle_gamma   90.00
#
_symmetry.space_group_name_H-M   'P 1'
#
loop_
_entity.id
_entity.type
_entity.pdbx_description
1 polymer ?
#
loop_
_entity_poly.entity_id
_entity_poly.type
_entity_poly.pdbx_seq_one_letter_code
_entity_poly.pdbx_strand_id
1 'polypeptide(L)' 'MSTSQYLAVVIQLEDNGAVSAYVPDLPGVYAAADTQAGALRGIREALEGYLEAMRTRGWPLPPHLPDPAEP' A
#
# COMPACT_ATOMS: atom_id res chain seq x y z
N MET A 1 -15.88 20.25 -2.41
CA MET A 1 -15.27 19.36 -1.43
C MET A 1 -14.61 18.19 -2.14
N SER A 2 -13.42 17.92 -1.77
CA SER A 2 -12.71 16.80 -2.40
C SER A 2 -13.17 15.48 -1.80
N THR A 3 -13.21 14.47 -2.63
CA THR A 3 -13.46 13.11 -2.19
C THR A 3 -12.13 12.45 -1.93
N SER A 4 -11.97 11.96 -0.72
CA SER A 4 -10.77 11.23 -0.36
C SER A 4 -11.01 9.75 -0.56
N GLN A 5 -10.03 9.09 -1.14
CA GLN A 5 -10.07 7.66 -1.29
C GLN A 5 -8.97 7.07 -0.43
N TYR A 6 -9.32 6.04 0.30
CA TYR A 6 -8.40 5.43 1.24
C TYR A 6 -8.19 3.97 0.90
N LEU A 7 -6.96 3.53 1.06
CA LEU A 7 -6.65 2.11 1.04
C LEU A 7 -6.58 1.63 2.47
N ALA A 8 -7.23 0.54 2.74
CA ALA A 8 -7.13 -0.09 4.03
C ALA A 8 -5.76 -0.78 4.14
N VAL A 9 -5.08 -0.53 5.23
CA VAL A 9 -3.82 -1.19 5.54
C VAL A 9 -4.04 -1.99 6.81
N VAL A 10 -3.77 -3.28 6.75
CA VAL A 10 -3.90 -4.15 7.90
C VAL A 10 -2.54 -4.28 8.56
N ILE A 11 -2.51 -4.00 9.85
CA ILE A 11 -1.30 -4.11 10.67
C ILE A 11 -1.45 -5.32 11.57
N GLN A 12 -0.43 -6.16 11.60
CA GLN A 12 -0.42 -7.35 12.45
C GLN A 12 0.84 -7.36 13.29
N LEU A 13 0.66 -7.61 14.58
CA LEU A 13 1.79 -7.82 15.48
C LEU A 13 2.08 -9.32 15.51
N GLU A 14 3.30 -9.68 15.12
CA GLU A 14 3.71 -11.07 15.09
C GLU A 14 4.17 -11.55 16.45
N ASP A 15 4.20 -12.86 16.66
CA ASP A 15 4.59 -13.45 17.94
C ASP A 15 6.02 -13.11 18.32
N ASN A 16 6.88 -12.89 17.35
CA ASN A 16 8.28 -12.57 17.60
C ASN A 16 8.52 -11.08 17.81
N GLY A 17 7.46 -10.28 17.90
CA GLY A 17 7.56 -8.85 18.10
C GLY A 17 7.68 -8.03 16.83
N ALA A 18 7.81 -8.68 15.70
CA ALA A 18 7.82 -7.95 14.42
C ALA A 18 6.42 -7.44 14.08
N VAL A 19 6.37 -6.43 13.23
CA VAL A 19 5.12 -5.85 12.77
C VAL A 19 5.04 -6.05 11.26
N SER A 20 3.96 -6.63 10.80
CA SER A 20 3.73 -6.76 9.37
C SER A 20 2.55 -5.90 8.95
N ALA A 21 2.53 -5.53 7.69
CA ALA A 21 1.46 -4.72 7.12
C ALA A 21 1.18 -5.20 5.71
N TYR A 22 -0.07 -5.14 5.32
CA TYR A 22 -0.45 -5.48 3.95
C TYR A 22 -1.69 -4.71 3.55
N VAL A 23 -1.90 -4.63 2.24
CA VAL A 23 -3.07 -3.97 1.67
C VAL A 23 -3.96 -5.05 1.08
N PRO A 24 -5.12 -5.34 1.69
CA PRO A 24 -5.97 -6.45 1.21
C PRO A 24 -6.40 -6.30 -0.24
N ASP A 25 -6.60 -5.07 -0.70
CA ASP A 25 -7.09 -4.81 -2.05
C ASP A 25 -6.00 -4.91 -3.11
N LEU A 26 -4.74 -4.99 -2.70
CA LEU A 26 -3.60 -5.01 -3.61
C LEU A 26 -2.70 -6.18 -3.27
N PRO A 27 -2.99 -7.36 -3.84
CA PRO A 27 -2.15 -8.53 -3.57
C PRO A 27 -0.70 -8.25 -3.94
N GLY A 28 0.20 -8.65 -3.05
CA GLY A 28 1.62 -8.41 -3.26
C GLY A 28 2.16 -7.15 -2.60
N VAL A 29 1.30 -6.28 -2.10
CA VAL A 29 1.74 -5.10 -1.35
C VAL A 29 1.83 -5.48 0.12
N TYR A 30 3.06 -5.66 0.60
CA TYR A 30 3.33 -6.22 1.91
C TYR A 30 4.63 -5.63 2.43
N ALA A 31 4.70 -5.45 3.73
CA ALA A 31 5.93 -5.00 4.39
C ALA A 31 6.01 -5.58 5.79
N ALA A 32 7.20 -5.68 6.30
CA ALA A 32 7.43 -6.11 7.66
C ALA A 32 8.62 -5.34 8.22
N ALA A 33 8.57 -5.06 9.51
CA ALA A 33 9.62 -4.31 10.17
C ALA A 33 9.57 -4.60 11.67
N ASP A 34 10.50 -4.03 12.40
CA ASP A 34 10.54 -4.18 13.86
C ASP A 34 9.55 -3.27 14.57
N THR A 35 9.07 -2.22 13.87
CA THR A 35 8.16 -1.25 14.45
C THR A 35 7.01 -0.99 13.51
N GLN A 36 5.92 -0.49 14.06
CA GLN A 36 4.77 -0.10 13.23
C GLN A 36 5.13 1.01 12.27
N ALA A 37 5.90 1.99 12.71
CA ALA A 37 6.32 3.09 11.84
C ALA A 37 7.14 2.57 10.66
N GLY A 38 8.04 1.61 10.93
CA GLY A 38 8.83 1.00 9.87
C GLY A 38 7.98 0.22 8.89
N ALA A 39 7.00 -0.54 9.39
CA ALA A 39 6.09 -1.29 8.52
C ALA A 39 5.27 -0.37 7.64
N LEU A 40 4.77 0.74 8.20
CA LEU A 40 3.99 1.69 7.41
C LEU A 40 4.85 2.37 6.34
N ARG A 41 6.10 2.68 6.68
CA ARG A 41 7.02 3.24 5.69
C ARG A 41 7.26 2.25 4.55
N GLY A 42 7.45 0.98 4.90
CA GLY A 42 7.63 -0.07 3.91
C GLY A 42 6.42 -0.24 3.02
N ILE A 43 5.22 -0.18 3.59
CA ILE A 43 3.98 -0.25 2.80
C ILE A 43 3.89 0.92 1.84
N ARG A 44 4.26 2.13 2.29
CA ARG A 44 4.23 3.29 1.39
C ARG A 44 5.16 3.09 0.21
N GLU A 45 6.37 2.62 0.47
CA GLU A 45 7.33 2.37 -0.60
C GLU A 45 6.85 1.27 -1.54
N ALA A 46 6.30 0.19 -0.98
CA ALA A 46 5.78 -0.90 -1.80
C ALA A 46 4.61 -0.43 -2.65
N LEU A 47 3.74 0.40 -2.09
CA LEU A 47 2.60 0.93 -2.82
C LEU A 47 3.05 1.85 -3.96
N GLU A 48 4.02 2.71 -3.70
CA GLU A 48 4.55 3.58 -4.74
C GLU A 48 5.14 2.76 -5.89
N GLY A 49 5.90 1.72 -5.56
CA GLY A 49 6.45 0.84 -6.57
C GLY A 49 5.39 0.10 -7.36
N TYR A 50 4.34 -0.35 -6.67
CA TYR A 50 3.23 -1.05 -7.31
C TYR A 50 2.52 -0.13 -8.31
N LEU A 51 2.20 1.09 -7.88
CA LEU A 51 1.51 2.04 -8.75
C LEU A 51 2.39 2.45 -9.93
N GLU A 52 3.68 2.62 -9.70
CA GLU A 52 4.60 2.93 -10.77
C GLU A 52 4.67 1.80 -11.80
N ALA A 53 4.72 0.57 -11.33
CA ALA A 53 4.77 -0.59 -12.22
C ALA A 53 3.48 -0.68 -13.05
N MET A 54 2.34 -0.45 -12.43
CA MET A 54 1.08 -0.50 -13.15
C MET A 54 1.01 0.59 -14.22
N ARG A 55 1.45 1.79 -13.88
CA ARG A 55 1.46 2.90 -14.82
C ARG A 55 2.40 2.63 -15.99
N THR A 56 3.59 2.12 -15.69
CA THR A 56 4.60 1.82 -16.70
C THR A 56 4.15 0.73 -17.65
N ARG A 57 3.46 -0.28 -17.11
CA ARG A 57 3.00 -1.42 -17.90
C ARG A 57 1.63 -1.20 -18.52
N GLY A 58 1.00 -0.09 -18.21
CA GLY A 58 -0.33 0.20 -18.73
C GLY A 58 -1.44 -0.63 -18.11
N TRP A 59 -1.20 -1.21 -16.93
CA TRP A 59 -2.22 -1.98 -16.25
C TRP A 59 -3.27 -1.04 -15.65
N PRO A 60 -4.54 -1.43 -15.66
CA PRO A 60 -5.57 -0.60 -15.04
C PRO A 60 -5.38 -0.55 -13.52
N LEU A 61 -5.58 0.64 -12.96
CA LEU A 61 -5.55 0.80 -11.52
C LEU A 61 -6.81 0.21 -10.91
N PRO A 62 -6.73 -0.30 -9.67
CA PRO A 62 -7.93 -0.73 -8.96
C PRO A 62 -8.93 0.43 -8.86
N PRO A 63 -10.24 0.15 -8.95
CA PRO A 63 -11.22 1.23 -9.03
C PRO A 63 -11.30 2.11 -7.79
N HIS A 64 -10.84 1.64 -6.64
CA HIS A 64 -10.88 2.42 -5.41
C HIS A 64 -9.59 3.22 -5.18
N LEU A 65 -8.67 3.21 -6.15
CA LEU A 65 -7.46 4.01 -6.07
C LEU A 65 -7.61 5.27 -6.90
N PRO A 66 -7.10 6.41 -6.43
CA PRO A 66 -7.10 7.60 -7.28
C PRO A 66 -6.16 7.41 -8.45
N ASP A 67 -6.56 7.94 -9.61
CA ASP A 67 -5.70 7.96 -10.77
C ASP A 67 -4.59 8.96 -10.52
N PRO A 68 -3.30 8.55 -10.55
CA PRO A 68 -2.22 9.49 -10.30
C PRO A 68 -2.10 10.59 -11.35
N ALA A 69 -2.72 10.41 -12.52
CA ALA A 69 -2.74 11.44 -13.53
C ALA A 69 -3.82 12.49 -13.28
N GLU A 70 -4.71 12.26 -12.35
CA GLU A 70 -5.77 13.22 -12.04
C GLU A 70 -5.33 14.18 -10.95
N PRO A 71 -5.66 15.46 -11.10
CA PRO A 71 -5.33 16.45 -10.08
C PRO A 71 -6.07 16.25 -8.77
#